data_a8868d35ddb0981c6b824993f96eb273
#
_entry.id   a8868d35ddb0981c6b824993f96eb273
#
_cell.length_a   1.000
_cell.length_b   1.000
_cell.length_c   1.000
_cell.angle_alpha   90.00
_cell.angle_beta   90.00
_cell.angle_gamma   90.00
#
_symmetry.space_group_name_H-M   'P 1'
#
loop_
_entity.id
_entity.type
_entity.pdbx_description
1 polymer ?
#
loop_
_entity_poly.entity_id
_entity_poly.type
_entity_poly.pdbx_seq_one_letter_code
_entity_poly.pdbx_strand_id
1 'polypeptide(L)'
;TSLRLDLRSEASLRYERGLNYEYTTIAIERACHLLEKYASGEVLSGTVTIDNVERVKKTAEVTKDDVKNFLGIEMSDEDIKNSLNKLGFEYEYSENKYIVTIPNRRLDVAPHRQDLVEEIGRLYGYDNIEAKLPVGPTREGQYVGAVKYRKLISKRLRALGLDEVKTYTLVSDEESNMFTYGKRDVISLLRPMSNDKKNIRQTIIPSLLKTIDYNKARGVKDISIYEISNVYYDKDQEETKIAIAMLGDYIPNNWSGVSVKVDFYLLKGVVENLLDYLGLKNRYHFKEEIIDGIHPGISALVLVDKEPVGYLGKVHPTISKKDNIYVCELSLNKLIDKKVRPIKFKEISKYPSIEKDLAFIVDKNITSEEVITVIKRAGGKLLTNIEVFDVYVGENIDQDKKSIAYSLKFEDPNRTLTEEEVMAIFNKIIIEVENKLNAKIRDK
;
A
#
# COMPACT_ATOMS: atom_id res chain seq x y z
N THR A 1 -6.16 -25.11 27.12
CA THR A 1 -5.53 -24.51 28.31
C THR A 1 -4.22 -23.85 27.94
N SER A 2 -3.30 -24.51 27.26
CA SER A 2 -1.98 -24.00 26.86
C SER A 2 -2.06 -22.65 26.10
N LEU A 3 -2.90 -22.55 25.08
CA LEU A 3 -3.13 -21.31 24.34
C LEU A 3 -3.71 -20.18 25.21
N ARG A 4 -4.61 -20.52 26.17
CA ARG A 4 -5.24 -19.52 27.04
C ARG A 4 -4.27 -18.95 28.07
N LEU A 5 -3.37 -19.79 28.58
CA LEU A 5 -2.41 -19.43 29.61
C LEU A 5 -1.04 -19.01 29.09
N ASP A 6 -0.85 -19.13 27.76
CA ASP A 6 0.44 -18.93 27.07
C ASP A 6 1.58 -19.76 27.66
N LEU A 7 1.26 -20.96 28.14
CA LEU A 7 2.20 -21.92 28.71
C LEU A 7 2.39 -23.07 27.70
N ARG A 8 3.48 -23.04 26.97
CA ARG A 8 3.83 -24.04 25.97
C ARG A 8 4.91 -24.98 26.51
N SER A 9 4.73 -26.27 26.25
CA SER A 9 5.71 -27.33 26.49
C SER A 9 5.65 -28.33 25.35
N GLU A 10 6.67 -29.21 25.23
CA GLU A 10 6.68 -30.31 24.26
C GLU A 10 5.44 -31.22 24.42
N ALA A 11 5.01 -31.47 25.66
CA ALA A 11 3.81 -32.24 25.90
C ALA A 11 2.55 -31.52 25.43
N SER A 12 2.42 -30.20 25.73
CA SER A 12 1.24 -29.43 25.31
C SER A 12 1.11 -29.32 23.81
N LEU A 13 2.22 -29.23 23.06
CA LEU A 13 2.22 -29.21 21.60
C LEU A 13 1.72 -30.55 21.01
N ARG A 14 2.06 -31.68 21.65
CA ARG A 14 1.57 -32.99 21.23
C ARG A 14 0.09 -33.17 21.56
N TYR A 15 -0.34 -32.78 22.76
CA TYR A 15 -1.76 -32.80 23.15
C TYR A 15 -2.63 -31.91 22.25
N GLU A 16 -2.13 -30.76 21.83
CA GLU A 16 -2.85 -29.84 20.95
C GLU A 16 -3.14 -30.47 19.57
N ARG A 17 -2.20 -31.27 19.05
CA ARG A 17 -2.34 -32.00 17.77
C ARG A 17 -3.16 -33.29 17.90
N GLY A 18 -3.46 -33.72 19.12
CA GLY A 18 -4.09 -34.99 19.43
C GLY A 18 -3.07 -36.13 19.64
N LEU A 19 -3.52 -37.16 20.32
CA LEU A 19 -2.73 -38.38 20.58
C LEU A 19 -3.47 -39.59 20.07
N ASN A 20 -2.71 -40.57 19.55
CA ASN A 20 -3.27 -41.90 19.27
C ASN A 20 -3.40 -42.67 20.57
N TYR A 21 -4.63 -42.89 21.03
CA TYR A 21 -4.95 -43.60 22.25
C TYR A 21 -4.52 -45.08 22.20
N GLU A 22 -4.43 -45.69 21.01
CA GLU A 22 -4.00 -47.09 20.85
C GLU A 22 -2.56 -47.30 21.28
N TYR A 23 -1.72 -46.28 21.28
CA TYR A 23 -0.32 -46.38 21.68
C TYR A 23 -0.12 -46.18 23.18
N THR A 24 -1.15 -45.90 23.96
CA THR A 24 -1.02 -45.63 25.41
C THR A 24 -0.42 -46.84 26.13
N THR A 25 -0.92 -48.05 25.87
CA THR A 25 -0.41 -49.26 26.50
C THR A 25 1.05 -49.56 26.10
N ILE A 26 1.36 -49.42 24.81
CA ILE A 26 2.74 -49.64 24.31
C ILE A 26 3.70 -48.60 24.92
N ALA A 27 3.25 -47.35 25.07
CA ALA A 27 4.04 -46.28 25.66
C ALA A 27 4.35 -46.51 27.13
N ILE A 28 3.37 -46.92 27.92
CA ILE A 28 3.58 -47.22 29.34
C ILE A 28 4.48 -48.46 29.56
N GLU A 29 4.27 -49.51 28.78
CA GLU A 29 5.12 -50.72 28.84
C GLU A 29 6.60 -50.36 28.48
N ARG A 30 6.80 -49.49 27.47
CA ARG A 30 8.14 -49.02 27.14
C ARG A 30 8.73 -48.13 28.24
N ALA A 31 7.95 -47.27 28.87
CA ALA A 31 8.41 -46.47 29.99
C ALA A 31 8.82 -47.35 31.20
N CYS A 32 8.02 -48.37 31.55
CA CYS A 32 8.32 -49.32 32.58
C CYS A 32 9.65 -50.09 32.30
N HIS A 33 9.81 -50.60 31.09
CA HIS A 33 11.05 -51.25 30.68
C HIS A 33 12.30 -50.33 30.78
N LEU A 34 12.17 -49.06 30.46
CA LEU A 34 13.27 -48.11 30.61
C LEU A 34 13.59 -47.79 32.07
N LEU A 35 12.60 -47.74 32.94
CA LEU A 35 12.79 -47.57 34.38
C LEU A 35 13.53 -48.77 35.00
N GLU A 36 13.15 -49.98 34.65
CA GLU A 36 13.90 -51.18 35.09
C GLU A 36 15.35 -51.17 34.58
N LYS A 37 15.54 -50.89 33.31
CA LYS A 37 16.86 -50.98 32.68
C LYS A 37 17.85 -49.90 33.14
N TYR A 38 17.39 -48.67 33.35
CA TYR A 38 18.27 -47.51 33.56
C TYR A 38 18.11 -46.81 34.91
N ALA A 39 17.02 -47.06 35.64
CA ALA A 39 16.75 -46.40 36.91
C ALA A 39 16.63 -47.36 38.10
N SER A 40 17.04 -48.65 37.93
CA SER A 40 16.94 -49.69 38.97
C SER A 40 15.55 -49.83 39.58
N GLY A 41 14.52 -49.52 38.78
CA GLY A 41 13.13 -49.64 39.20
C GLY A 41 12.66 -51.08 39.20
N GLU A 42 11.68 -51.43 40.00
CA GLU A 42 10.96 -52.70 39.98
C GLU A 42 9.54 -52.44 39.50
N VAL A 43 9.13 -53.08 38.41
CA VAL A 43 7.80 -52.92 37.84
C VAL A 43 6.89 -54.06 38.30
N LEU A 44 5.77 -53.67 38.90
CA LEU A 44 4.76 -54.65 39.33
C LEU A 44 3.99 -55.20 38.14
N SER A 45 3.59 -56.45 38.19
CA SER A 45 2.80 -57.09 37.15
C SER A 45 1.37 -56.59 37.12
N GLY A 46 0.80 -56.48 35.95
CA GLY A 46 -0.59 -56.05 35.71
C GLY A 46 -0.76 -54.58 35.41
N THR A 47 -1.86 -54.26 34.78
CA THR A 47 -2.21 -52.88 34.40
C THR A 47 -3.62 -52.54 34.84
N VAL A 48 -3.80 -51.40 35.48
CA VAL A 48 -5.12 -50.84 35.78
C VAL A 48 -5.47 -49.87 34.68
N THR A 49 -6.57 -50.14 33.96
CA THR A 49 -7.00 -49.34 32.81
C THR A 49 -8.40 -48.78 33.04
N ILE A 50 -8.56 -47.51 32.81
CA ILE A 50 -9.86 -46.82 32.68
C ILE A 50 -9.94 -46.30 31.26
N ASP A 51 -10.83 -46.85 30.45
CA ASP A 51 -10.98 -46.49 29.03
C ASP A 51 -12.37 -45.89 28.81
N ASN A 52 -12.41 -44.58 28.59
CA ASN A 52 -13.60 -43.83 28.24
C ASN A 52 -13.56 -43.25 26.81
N VAL A 53 -12.70 -43.77 25.97
CA VAL A 53 -12.51 -43.24 24.60
C VAL A 53 -13.58 -43.80 23.69
N GLU A 54 -14.31 -42.90 23.05
CA GLU A 54 -15.22 -43.21 21.95
C GLU A 54 -14.39 -43.54 20.69
N ARG A 55 -14.51 -44.79 20.19
CA ARG A 55 -13.77 -45.26 19.00
C ARG A 55 -14.59 -45.05 17.75
N VAL A 56 -14.38 -43.90 17.07
CA VAL A 56 -15.01 -43.63 15.80
C VAL A 56 -14.11 -44.06 14.64
N LYS A 57 -14.61 -44.97 13.79
CA LYS A 57 -13.92 -45.38 12.56
C LYS A 57 -14.03 -44.22 11.54
N LYS A 58 -12.88 -43.67 11.17
CA LYS A 58 -12.81 -42.63 10.14
C LYS A 58 -12.65 -43.29 8.78
N THR A 59 -13.54 -43.03 7.85
CA THR A 59 -13.48 -43.50 6.49
C THR A 59 -13.58 -42.37 5.48
N ALA A 60 -12.87 -42.49 4.38
CA ALA A 60 -12.97 -41.56 3.25
C ALA A 60 -13.07 -42.33 1.94
N GLU A 61 -13.71 -41.76 0.95
CA GLU A 61 -13.88 -42.36 -0.37
C GLU A 61 -12.99 -41.64 -1.38
N VAL A 62 -12.34 -42.40 -2.26
CA VAL A 62 -11.57 -41.85 -3.38
C VAL A 62 -11.74 -42.74 -4.62
N THR A 63 -11.90 -42.12 -5.78
CA THR A 63 -11.99 -42.79 -7.08
C THR A 63 -10.74 -42.54 -7.91
N LYS A 64 -10.54 -43.34 -8.96
CA LYS A 64 -9.48 -43.08 -9.95
C LYS A 64 -9.66 -41.70 -10.62
N ASP A 65 -10.90 -41.32 -10.87
CA ASP A 65 -11.20 -40.02 -11.46
C ASP A 65 -10.85 -38.88 -10.52
N ASP A 66 -11.04 -39.04 -9.21
CA ASP A 66 -10.56 -38.05 -8.24
C ASP A 66 -9.02 -37.93 -8.32
N VAL A 67 -8.29 -39.02 -8.31
CA VAL A 67 -6.83 -38.99 -8.44
C VAL A 67 -6.41 -38.30 -9.73
N LYS A 68 -7.02 -38.68 -10.87
CA LYS A 68 -6.75 -38.06 -12.16
C LYS A 68 -7.04 -36.55 -12.17
N ASN A 69 -8.17 -36.16 -11.63
CA ASN A 69 -8.59 -34.75 -11.65
C ASN A 69 -7.74 -33.85 -10.74
N PHE A 70 -7.28 -34.36 -9.60
CA PHE A 70 -6.44 -33.61 -8.67
C PHE A 70 -4.97 -33.60 -9.06
N LEU A 71 -4.41 -34.76 -9.47
CA LEU A 71 -2.99 -34.88 -9.81
C LEU A 71 -2.67 -34.60 -11.29
N GLY A 72 -3.70 -34.60 -12.15
CA GLY A 72 -3.53 -34.37 -13.59
C GLY A 72 -2.93 -35.53 -14.37
N ILE A 73 -2.80 -36.73 -13.77
CA ILE A 73 -2.25 -37.95 -14.36
C ILE A 73 -3.20 -39.13 -14.21
N GLU A 74 -3.11 -40.09 -15.12
CA GLU A 74 -3.77 -41.38 -14.97
C GLU A 74 -2.89 -42.31 -14.17
N MET A 75 -3.42 -42.86 -13.07
CA MET A 75 -2.74 -43.86 -12.26
C MET A 75 -3.43 -45.21 -12.41
N SER A 76 -2.62 -46.27 -12.38
CA SER A 76 -3.16 -47.63 -12.37
C SER A 76 -3.77 -47.96 -11.00
N ASP A 77 -4.71 -48.92 -10.96
CA ASP A 77 -5.24 -49.45 -9.70
C ASP A 77 -4.15 -50.04 -8.82
N GLU A 78 -3.12 -50.60 -9.43
CA GLU A 78 -1.97 -51.14 -8.73
C GLU A 78 -1.17 -50.08 -8.01
N ASP A 79 -0.91 -48.93 -8.63
CA ASP A 79 -0.20 -47.79 -8.02
C ASP A 79 -0.96 -47.23 -6.84
N ILE A 80 -2.29 -47.05 -6.98
CA ILE A 80 -3.15 -46.58 -5.90
C ILE A 80 -3.15 -47.53 -4.73
N LYS A 81 -3.40 -48.84 -4.99
CA LYS A 81 -3.37 -49.89 -3.96
C LYS A 81 -2.00 -49.99 -3.27
N ASN A 82 -0.93 -49.87 -4.04
CA ASN A 82 0.43 -49.92 -3.54
C ASN A 82 0.71 -48.75 -2.59
N SER A 83 0.24 -47.54 -2.93
CA SER A 83 0.36 -46.36 -2.08
C SER A 83 -0.42 -46.51 -0.77
N LEU A 84 -1.67 -46.99 -0.82
CA LEU A 84 -2.49 -47.22 0.37
C LEU A 84 -1.88 -48.31 1.26
N ASN A 85 -1.40 -49.43 0.65
CA ASN A 85 -0.77 -50.53 1.39
C ASN A 85 0.55 -50.10 2.07
N LYS A 86 1.39 -49.31 1.41
CA LYS A 86 2.63 -48.77 2.01
C LYS A 86 2.34 -47.88 3.24
N LEU A 87 1.21 -47.19 3.24
CA LEU A 87 0.76 -46.39 4.36
C LEU A 87 0.07 -47.21 5.45
N GLY A 88 -0.22 -48.49 5.17
CA GLY A 88 -0.99 -49.37 6.06
C GLY A 88 -2.42 -48.88 6.23
N PHE A 89 -3.01 -48.35 5.17
CA PHE A 89 -4.44 -47.99 5.15
C PHE A 89 -5.22 -49.22 4.69
N GLU A 90 -6.21 -49.63 5.46
CA GLU A 90 -7.17 -50.65 5.06
C GLU A 90 -8.18 -50.00 4.10
N TYR A 91 -8.56 -50.76 3.06
CA TYR A 91 -9.55 -50.27 2.10
C TYR A 91 -10.41 -51.39 1.55
N GLU A 92 -11.62 -51.06 1.16
CA GLU A 92 -12.53 -51.86 0.37
C GLU A 92 -12.59 -51.26 -1.04
N TYR A 93 -12.52 -52.11 -2.08
CA TYR A 93 -12.63 -51.68 -3.47
C TYR A 93 -13.90 -52.22 -4.09
N SER A 94 -14.80 -51.36 -4.47
CA SER A 94 -16.07 -51.70 -5.11
C SER A 94 -16.49 -50.57 -6.05
N GLU A 95 -17.08 -50.91 -7.20
CA GLU A 95 -17.68 -49.95 -8.15
C GLU A 95 -16.70 -48.82 -8.54
N ASN A 96 -15.44 -49.13 -8.82
CA ASN A 96 -14.40 -48.14 -9.20
C ASN A 96 -14.08 -47.13 -8.10
N LYS A 97 -14.38 -47.47 -6.84
CA LYS A 97 -14.21 -46.61 -5.67
C LYS A 97 -13.44 -47.35 -4.57
N TYR A 98 -12.54 -46.65 -3.91
CA TYR A 98 -11.86 -47.08 -2.72
C TYR A 98 -12.52 -46.43 -1.49
N ILE A 99 -13.01 -47.27 -0.58
CA ILE A 99 -13.47 -46.85 0.75
C ILE A 99 -12.31 -47.12 1.71
N VAL A 100 -11.58 -46.06 2.06
CA VAL A 100 -10.33 -46.17 2.83
C VAL A 100 -10.61 -45.89 4.31
N THR A 101 -10.16 -46.81 5.17
CA THR A 101 -10.18 -46.59 6.62
C THR A 101 -8.88 -45.88 7.03
N ILE A 102 -9.02 -44.72 7.64
CA ILE A 102 -7.92 -43.90 8.14
C ILE A 102 -7.54 -44.40 9.53
N PRO A 103 -6.32 -44.93 9.75
CA PRO A 103 -5.93 -45.45 11.05
C PRO A 103 -5.74 -44.32 12.06
N ASN A 104 -6.03 -44.57 13.32
CA ASN A 104 -5.99 -43.57 14.40
C ASN A 104 -4.60 -42.95 14.61
N ARG A 105 -3.52 -43.57 14.15
CA ARG A 105 -2.17 -42.98 14.16
C ARG A 105 -2.01 -41.81 13.18
N ARG A 106 -2.87 -41.70 12.16
CA ARG A 106 -2.86 -40.62 11.15
C ARG A 106 -3.89 -39.57 11.52
N LEU A 107 -3.58 -38.84 12.58
CA LEU A 107 -4.40 -37.71 13.05
C LEU A 107 -4.37 -36.52 12.12
N ASP A 108 -3.35 -36.44 11.28
CA ASP A 108 -3.11 -35.43 10.26
C ASP A 108 -4.00 -35.59 9.02
N VAL A 109 -4.49 -36.80 8.74
CA VAL A 109 -5.35 -37.11 7.59
C VAL A 109 -6.81 -36.93 7.98
N ALA A 110 -7.49 -35.99 7.36
CA ALA A 110 -8.91 -35.80 7.51
C ALA A 110 -9.70 -36.83 6.66
N PRO A 111 -10.97 -37.14 6.98
CA PRO A 111 -11.78 -38.07 6.21
C PRO A 111 -12.29 -37.44 4.90
N HIS A 112 -11.37 -36.88 4.11
CA HIS A 112 -11.66 -36.21 2.83
C HIS A 112 -10.86 -36.86 1.70
N ARG A 113 -11.49 -36.94 0.52
CA ARG A 113 -10.83 -37.48 -0.68
C ARG A 113 -9.54 -36.74 -1.06
N GLN A 114 -9.48 -35.43 -0.79
CA GLN A 114 -8.31 -34.62 -1.10
C GLN A 114 -7.07 -35.08 -0.33
N ASP A 115 -7.23 -35.39 0.96
CA ASP A 115 -6.15 -35.88 1.81
C ASP A 115 -5.68 -37.25 1.33
N LEU A 116 -6.61 -38.14 0.90
CA LEU A 116 -6.21 -39.44 0.31
C LEU A 116 -5.47 -39.30 -1.02
N VAL A 117 -5.90 -38.35 -1.87
CA VAL A 117 -5.20 -38.05 -3.13
C VAL A 117 -3.82 -37.47 -2.87
N GLU A 118 -3.65 -36.65 -1.85
CA GLU A 118 -2.34 -36.14 -1.41
C GLU A 118 -1.42 -37.30 -1.00
N GLU A 119 -1.91 -38.20 -0.16
CA GLU A 119 -1.14 -39.36 0.28
C GLU A 119 -0.74 -40.28 -0.88
N ILE A 120 -1.66 -40.53 -1.81
CA ILE A 120 -1.40 -41.34 -3.02
C ILE A 120 -0.33 -40.65 -3.88
N GLY A 121 -0.50 -39.35 -4.16
CA GLY A 121 0.44 -38.59 -4.97
C GLY A 121 1.82 -38.46 -4.35
N ARG A 122 1.89 -38.30 -3.03
CA ARG A 122 3.15 -38.24 -2.27
C ARG A 122 3.94 -39.54 -2.36
N LEU A 123 3.27 -40.69 -2.24
CA LEU A 123 3.92 -42.01 -2.32
C LEU A 123 4.23 -42.44 -3.75
N TYR A 124 3.45 -41.97 -4.72
CA TYR A 124 3.78 -42.15 -6.14
C TYR A 124 5.04 -41.38 -6.52
N GLY A 125 5.24 -40.18 -5.90
CA GLY A 125 6.34 -39.25 -6.13
C GLY A 125 5.96 -38.17 -7.09
N TYR A 126 5.99 -36.90 -6.60
CA TYR A 126 5.64 -35.74 -7.41
C TYR A 126 6.58 -35.56 -8.63
N ASP A 127 7.83 -36.03 -8.54
CA ASP A 127 8.78 -35.99 -9.65
C ASP A 127 8.35 -36.88 -10.84
N ASN A 128 7.44 -37.84 -10.62
CA ASN A 128 6.86 -38.65 -11.67
C ASN A 128 5.64 -37.99 -12.36
N ILE A 129 5.21 -36.84 -11.88
CA ILE A 129 4.09 -36.12 -12.45
C ILE A 129 4.58 -35.15 -13.53
N GLU A 130 4.22 -35.46 -14.78
CA GLU A 130 4.57 -34.60 -15.91
C GLU A 130 3.89 -33.26 -15.85
N ALA A 131 4.67 -32.20 -15.93
CA ALA A 131 4.14 -30.84 -15.99
C ALA A 131 3.40 -30.60 -17.32
N LYS A 132 2.15 -30.18 -17.27
CA LYS A 132 1.33 -29.86 -18.43
C LYS A 132 0.94 -28.39 -18.44
N LEU A 133 0.96 -27.79 -19.62
CA LEU A 133 0.45 -26.43 -19.79
C LEU A 133 -1.08 -26.44 -19.67
N PRO A 134 -1.66 -25.42 -19.02
CA PRO A 134 -3.10 -25.29 -18.97
C PRO A 134 -3.69 -25.12 -20.36
N VAL A 135 -4.76 -25.82 -20.66
CA VAL A 135 -5.49 -25.71 -21.93
C VAL A 135 -6.70 -24.81 -21.72
N GLY A 136 -6.81 -23.75 -22.50
CA GLY A 136 -7.93 -22.82 -22.44
C GLY A 136 -7.94 -21.85 -23.60
N PRO A 137 -9.04 -21.10 -23.81
CA PRO A 137 -9.08 -20.08 -24.85
C PRO A 137 -8.05 -18.99 -24.56
N THR A 138 -7.32 -18.59 -25.56
CA THR A 138 -6.41 -17.43 -25.49
C THR A 138 -7.22 -16.17 -25.18
N ARG A 139 -6.86 -15.46 -24.12
CA ARG A 139 -7.46 -14.19 -23.72
C ARG A 139 -6.36 -13.15 -23.57
N GLU A 140 -6.63 -11.95 -24.06
CA GLU A 140 -5.75 -10.82 -23.80
C GLU A 140 -5.83 -10.44 -22.33
N GLY A 141 -4.69 -10.56 -21.63
CA GLY A 141 -4.57 -10.16 -20.23
C GLY A 141 -4.45 -8.64 -20.10
N GLN A 142 -5.27 -8.03 -19.25
CA GLN A 142 -5.17 -6.60 -18.94
C GLN A 142 -5.42 -6.32 -17.47
N TYR A 143 -4.79 -5.27 -16.96
CA TYR A 143 -5.10 -4.78 -15.64
C TYR A 143 -6.40 -3.96 -15.66
N VAL A 144 -7.31 -4.24 -14.74
CA VAL A 144 -8.60 -3.55 -14.60
C VAL A 144 -8.76 -2.94 -13.21
N GLY A 145 -9.67 -1.96 -13.06
CA GLY A 145 -10.04 -1.37 -11.77
C GLY A 145 -8.83 -0.82 -11.00
N ALA A 146 -8.81 -1.04 -9.69
CA ALA A 146 -7.79 -0.55 -8.78
C ALA A 146 -6.37 -1.04 -9.14
N VAL A 147 -6.23 -2.27 -9.65
CA VAL A 147 -4.93 -2.83 -10.06
C VAL A 147 -4.32 -2.03 -11.21
N LYS A 148 -5.14 -1.61 -12.19
CA LYS A 148 -4.70 -0.76 -13.29
C LYS A 148 -4.15 0.57 -12.77
N TYR A 149 -4.90 1.25 -11.90
CA TYR A 149 -4.48 2.54 -11.34
C TYR A 149 -3.23 2.40 -10.48
N ARG A 150 -3.15 1.36 -9.66
CA ARG A 150 -1.95 1.07 -8.85
C ARG A 150 -0.70 0.93 -9.73
N LYS A 151 -0.80 0.21 -10.84
CA LYS A 151 0.30 0.05 -11.81
C LYS A 151 0.67 1.37 -12.51
N LEU A 152 -0.33 2.16 -12.91
CA LEU A 152 -0.10 3.47 -13.52
C LEU A 152 0.60 4.43 -12.56
N ILE A 153 0.14 4.52 -11.31
CA ILE A 153 0.70 5.37 -10.27
C ILE A 153 2.13 4.96 -9.95
N SER A 154 2.36 3.66 -9.71
CA SER A 154 3.71 3.13 -9.46
C SER A 154 4.67 3.43 -10.62
N LYS A 155 4.23 3.22 -11.87
CA LYS A 155 5.03 3.58 -13.06
C LYS A 155 5.36 5.08 -13.09
N ARG A 156 4.39 5.95 -12.75
CA ARG A 156 4.59 7.40 -12.77
C ARG A 156 5.53 7.86 -11.68
N LEU A 157 5.36 7.39 -10.44
CA LEU A 157 6.23 7.77 -9.32
C LEU A 157 7.68 7.33 -9.56
N ARG A 158 7.90 6.12 -10.08
CA ARG A 158 9.24 5.66 -10.48
C ARG A 158 9.85 6.51 -11.60
N ALA A 159 9.04 6.93 -12.58
CA ALA A 159 9.48 7.82 -13.63
C ALA A 159 9.82 9.24 -13.12
N LEU A 160 9.30 9.62 -11.96
CA LEU A 160 9.66 10.83 -11.23
C LEU A 160 10.85 10.61 -10.26
N GLY A 161 11.55 9.48 -10.34
CA GLY A 161 12.76 9.22 -9.54
C GLY A 161 12.51 8.75 -8.11
N LEU A 162 11.30 8.23 -7.80
CA LEU A 162 11.02 7.68 -6.47
C LEU A 162 11.17 6.15 -6.47
N ASP A 163 11.72 5.60 -5.40
CA ASP A 163 11.87 4.17 -5.18
C ASP A 163 10.66 3.57 -4.45
N GLU A 164 10.16 2.42 -4.92
CA GLU A 164 9.06 1.71 -4.25
C GLU A 164 9.59 0.93 -3.06
N VAL A 165 8.96 1.10 -1.90
CA VAL A 165 9.24 0.31 -0.71
C VAL A 165 8.01 -0.47 -0.28
N LYS A 166 8.24 -1.54 0.49
CA LYS A 166 7.20 -2.33 1.14
C LYS A 166 7.53 -2.49 2.61
N THR A 167 6.61 -2.02 3.43
CA THR A 167 6.76 -2.05 4.88
C THR A 167 5.71 -2.95 5.54
N TYR A 168 5.90 -3.26 6.81
CA TYR A 168 4.95 -4.06 7.56
C TYR A 168 3.66 -3.29 7.83
N THR A 169 2.54 -4.01 7.78
CA THR A 169 1.22 -3.49 8.19
C THR A 169 1.10 -3.37 9.71
N LEU A 170 1.90 -4.15 10.43
CA LEU A 170 1.93 -4.13 11.89
C LEU A 170 2.97 -3.13 12.39
N VAL A 171 2.55 -2.28 13.31
CA VAL A 171 3.32 -1.16 13.88
C VAL A 171 3.24 -1.16 15.41
N SER A 172 4.09 -0.36 16.06
CA SER A 172 4.09 -0.18 17.52
C SER A 172 2.91 0.69 18.01
N ASP A 173 2.73 0.77 19.33
CA ASP A 173 1.75 1.68 19.94
C ASP A 173 2.06 3.14 19.62
N GLU A 174 3.33 3.52 19.59
CA GLU A 174 3.78 4.87 19.25
C GLU A 174 3.46 5.22 17.80
N GLU A 175 3.87 4.37 16.86
CA GLU A 175 3.67 4.55 15.41
C GLU A 175 2.18 4.60 15.04
N SER A 176 1.31 3.82 15.72
CA SER A 176 -0.12 3.79 15.45
C SER A 176 -0.86 5.09 15.85
N ASN A 177 -0.23 5.92 16.70
CA ASN A 177 -0.77 7.19 17.17
C ASN A 177 -0.15 8.42 16.47
N MET A 178 0.70 8.23 15.44
CA MET A 178 1.34 9.31 14.68
C MET A 178 0.58 9.58 13.38
N PHE A 179 0.60 10.83 12.91
CA PHE A 179 0.03 11.27 11.61
C PHE A 179 -1.43 10.85 11.40
N THR A 180 -2.21 10.88 12.45
CA THR A 180 -3.61 10.48 12.43
C THR A 180 -4.50 11.62 11.94
N TYR A 181 -4.57 11.81 10.64
CA TYR A 181 -5.61 12.66 10.05
C TYR A 181 -6.95 11.91 10.10
N GLY A 182 -7.86 12.39 10.95
CA GLY A 182 -9.14 11.71 11.19
C GLY A 182 -9.01 10.49 12.11
N LYS A 183 -8.49 10.70 13.32
CA LYS A 183 -8.23 9.67 14.34
C LYS A 183 -9.39 8.71 14.52
N ARG A 184 -9.10 7.42 14.50
CA ARG A 184 -10.02 6.30 14.79
C ARG A 184 -9.40 5.36 15.81
N ASP A 185 -10.20 4.47 16.35
CA ASP A 185 -9.71 3.47 17.30
C ASP A 185 -8.68 2.56 16.65
N VAL A 186 -7.63 2.24 17.39
CA VAL A 186 -6.54 1.39 16.90
C VAL A 186 -6.92 -0.08 17.04
N ILE A 187 -6.75 -0.85 15.98
CA ILE A 187 -6.94 -2.29 15.99
C ILE A 187 -5.65 -2.96 16.49
N SER A 188 -5.72 -3.63 17.62
CA SER A 188 -4.60 -4.34 18.22
C SER A 188 -4.75 -5.85 18.08
N LEU A 189 -3.62 -6.55 17.86
CA LEU A 189 -3.59 -8.00 17.90
C LEU A 189 -3.75 -8.49 19.34
N LEU A 190 -4.56 -9.54 19.54
CA LEU A 190 -4.73 -10.18 20.85
C LEU A 190 -3.41 -10.77 21.38
N ARG A 191 -2.55 -11.26 20.47
CA ARG A 191 -1.25 -11.87 20.79
C ARG A 191 -0.25 -11.44 19.74
N PRO A 192 0.39 -10.27 19.93
CA PRO A 192 1.41 -9.82 19.00
C PRO A 192 2.68 -10.65 19.16
N MET A 193 3.42 -10.83 18.05
CA MET A 193 4.73 -11.50 18.08
C MET A 193 5.78 -10.69 18.87
N SER A 194 5.62 -9.35 18.87
CA SER A 194 6.51 -8.40 19.57
C SER A 194 5.77 -7.07 19.75
N ASN A 195 6.23 -6.24 20.69
CA ASN A 195 5.60 -4.95 20.97
C ASN A 195 5.69 -3.95 19.82
N ASP A 196 6.69 -4.07 18.96
CA ASP A 196 6.85 -3.24 17.75
C ASP A 196 5.93 -3.65 16.59
N LYS A 197 5.18 -4.76 16.74
CA LYS A 197 4.24 -5.31 15.75
C LYS A 197 2.91 -5.67 16.38
N LYS A 198 2.39 -4.77 17.19
CA LYS A 198 1.17 -5.00 18.01
C LYS A 198 -0.10 -4.50 17.32
N ASN A 199 -0.02 -3.38 16.61
CA ASN A 199 -1.17 -2.69 16.07
C ASN A 199 -1.19 -2.72 14.55
N ILE A 200 -2.38 -2.67 13.97
CA ILE A 200 -2.56 -2.51 12.54
C ILE A 200 -2.51 -1.01 12.21
N ARG A 201 -1.70 -0.62 11.23
CA ARG A 201 -1.47 0.78 10.85
C ARG A 201 -2.69 1.46 10.24
N GLN A 202 -2.89 2.75 10.58
CA GLN A 202 -3.88 3.64 9.98
C GLN A 202 -3.27 4.65 8.98
N THR A 203 -1.95 4.73 8.94
CA THR A 203 -1.15 5.55 8.03
C THR A 203 0.15 4.84 7.68
N ILE A 204 0.70 5.13 6.51
CA ILE A 204 1.96 4.53 6.03
C ILE A 204 3.17 5.39 6.42
N ILE A 205 2.97 6.67 6.72
CA ILE A 205 4.04 7.65 6.94
C ILE A 205 5.05 7.20 8.02
N PRO A 206 4.66 6.73 9.22
CA PRO A 206 5.63 6.29 10.23
C PRO A 206 6.56 5.17 9.72
N SER A 207 6.03 4.26 8.93
CA SER A 207 6.81 3.16 8.34
C SER A 207 7.82 3.66 7.29
N LEU A 208 7.47 4.71 6.52
CA LEU A 208 8.39 5.37 5.59
C LEU A 208 9.49 6.12 6.36
N LEU A 209 9.16 6.81 7.45
CA LEU A 209 10.17 7.48 8.29
C LEU A 209 11.17 6.47 8.85
N LYS A 210 10.71 5.33 9.34
CA LYS A 210 11.57 4.23 9.81
C LYS A 210 12.48 3.69 8.70
N THR A 211 11.96 3.61 7.47
CA THR A 211 12.76 3.24 6.28
C THR A 211 13.81 4.28 5.97
N ILE A 212 13.50 5.57 6.08
CA ILE A 212 14.46 6.66 5.93
C ILE A 212 15.57 6.53 6.98
N ASP A 213 15.22 6.38 8.26
CA ASP A 213 16.19 6.25 9.34
C ASP A 213 17.10 5.03 9.15
N TYR A 214 16.55 3.91 8.72
CA TYR A 214 17.31 2.70 8.40
C TYR A 214 18.35 2.93 7.30
N ASN A 215 17.99 3.62 6.23
CA ASN A 215 18.88 3.89 5.11
C ASN A 215 19.93 4.96 5.47
N LYS A 216 19.54 6.00 6.21
CA LYS A 216 20.45 7.03 6.72
C LYS A 216 21.54 6.43 7.61
N ALA A 217 21.19 5.50 8.50
CA ALA A 217 22.15 4.80 9.35
C ALA A 217 23.18 4.01 8.52
N ARG A 218 22.91 3.78 7.22
CA ARG A 218 23.80 3.12 6.25
C ARG A 218 24.47 4.08 5.28
N GLY A 219 24.40 5.39 5.55
CA GLY A 219 25.10 6.42 4.79
C GLY A 219 24.34 6.96 3.58
N VAL A 220 23.08 6.53 3.33
CA VAL A 220 22.25 7.11 2.27
C VAL A 220 21.75 8.48 2.72
N LYS A 221 22.03 9.53 1.95
CA LYS A 221 21.70 10.92 2.29
C LYS A 221 20.46 11.42 1.56
N ASP A 222 20.29 10.98 0.33
CA ASP A 222 19.24 11.44 -0.57
C ASP A 222 18.26 10.30 -0.76
N ILE A 223 17.02 10.50 -0.29
CA ILE A 223 16.01 9.44 -0.22
C ILE A 223 14.70 10.00 -0.73
N SER A 224 14.17 9.38 -1.79
CA SER A 224 12.85 9.66 -2.35
C SER A 224 12.11 8.34 -2.52
N ILE A 225 11.22 8.03 -1.60
CA ILE A 225 10.54 6.73 -1.54
C ILE A 225 9.01 6.89 -1.53
N TYR A 226 8.34 5.84 -2.00
CA TYR A 226 6.89 5.74 -1.90
C TYR A 226 6.43 4.31 -1.59
N GLU A 227 5.24 4.21 -1.03
CA GLU A 227 4.54 2.95 -0.85
C GLU A 227 3.08 3.09 -1.25
N ILE A 228 2.54 2.08 -1.95
CA ILE A 228 1.11 1.94 -2.21
C ILE A 228 0.65 0.69 -1.46
N SER A 229 -0.14 0.88 -0.40
CA SER A 229 -0.55 -0.20 0.48
C SER A 229 -1.83 0.11 1.23
N ASN A 230 -2.38 -0.91 1.90
CA ASN A 230 -3.59 -0.75 2.68
C ASN A 230 -3.29 -0.26 4.10
N VAL A 231 -4.23 0.52 4.61
CA VAL A 231 -4.38 0.91 6.01
C VAL A 231 -5.76 0.48 6.47
N TYR A 232 -5.97 0.38 7.78
CA TYR A 232 -7.17 -0.23 8.34
C TYR A 232 -7.71 0.63 9.48
N TYR A 233 -9.00 0.89 9.46
CA TYR A 233 -9.67 1.75 10.42
C TYR A 233 -10.65 1.02 11.33
N ASP A 234 -11.19 -0.12 10.85
CA ASP A 234 -12.07 -1.02 11.56
C ASP A 234 -11.90 -2.43 10.98
N LYS A 235 -12.55 -3.44 11.57
CA LYS A 235 -12.45 -4.84 11.13
C LYS A 235 -12.79 -5.04 9.65
N ASP A 236 -13.74 -4.25 9.15
CA ASP A 236 -14.24 -4.34 7.78
C ASP A 236 -13.94 -3.10 6.92
N GLN A 237 -13.11 -2.16 7.43
CA GLN A 237 -12.79 -0.92 6.71
C GLN A 237 -11.30 -0.82 6.42
N GLU A 238 -10.95 -1.14 5.18
CA GLU A 238 -9.61 -0.91 4.64
C GLU A 238 -9.62 0.20 3.59
N GLU A 239 -8.52 0.88 3.46
CA GLU A 239 -8.29 1.89 2.44
C GLU A 239 -6.90 1.71 1.83
N THR A 240 -6.80 1.73 0.52
CA THR A 240 -5.50 1.78 -0.15
C THR A 240 -5.02 3.23 -0.20
N LYS A 241 -3.82 3.47 0.33
CA LYS A 241 -3.16 4.78 0.30
C LYS A 241 -1.88 4.76 -0.52
N ILE A 242 -1.52 5.93 -1.01
CA ILE A 242 -0.25 6.26 -1.64
C ILE A 242 0.47 7.16 -0.64
N ALA A 243 1.60 6.71 -0.12
CA ALA A 243 2.44 7.52 0.75
C ALA A 243 3.78 7.80 0.08
N ILE A 244 4.27 9.02 0.23
CA ILE A 244 5.55 9.50 -0.31
C ILE A 244 6.34 10.10 0.84
N ALA A 245 7.64 9.85 0.88
CA ALA A 245 8.56 10.51 1.80
C ALA A 245 9.86 10.86 1.08
N MET A 246 10.31 12.11 1.23
CA MET A 246 11.47 12.64 0.53
C MET A 246 12.40 13.40 1.48
N LEU A 247 13.69 13.21 1.29
CA LEU A 247 14.77 13.83 2.09
C LEU A 247 16.01 14.05 1.22
N GLY A 248 16.76 15.10 1.52
CA GLY A 248 18.07 15.38 0.91
C GLY A 248 17.99 16.13 -0.40
N ASP A 249 18.79 15.75 -1.37
CA ASP A 249 18.82 16.33 -2.69
C ASP A 249 18.05 15.44 -3.67
N TYR A 250 17.05 16.00 -4.35
CA TYR A 250 16.30 15.29 -5.40
C TYR A 250 17.17 15.12 -6.66
N ILE A 251 17.92 16.15 -7.00
CA ILE A 251 19.03 16.08 -7.96
C ILE A 251 20.30 16.40 -7.19
N PRO A 252 21.12 15.40 -6.88
CA PRO A 252 22.39 15.64 -6.17
C PRO A 252 23.33 16.44 -7.05
N ASN A 253 24.16 17.27 -6.38
CA ASN A 253 25.16 18.06 -7.08
C ASN A 253 26.11 17.15 -7.87
N ASN A 254 26.24 17.43 -9.15
CA ASN A 254 27.07 16.68 -10.09
C ASN A 254 27.90 17.62 -10.99
N TRP A 255 28.61 17.05 -11.94
CA TRP A 255 29.46 17.78 -12.87
C TRP A 255 28.72 18.86 -13.69
N SER A 256 27.40 18.76 -13.87
CA SER A 256 26.59 19.75 -14.60
C SER A 256 26.31 21.03 -13.78
N GLY A 257 26.64 21.03 -12.48
CA GLY A 257 26.38 22.15 -11.58
C GLY A 257 24.91 22.33 -11.18
N VAL A 258 24.03 21.41 -11.59
CA VAL A 258 22.62 21.44 -11.19
C VAL A 258 22.44 20.63 -9.91
N SER A 259 21.82 21.25 -8.91
CA SER A 259 21.38 20.59 -7.67
C SER A 259 20.00 21.07 -7.29
N VAL A 260 19.11 20.15 -6.94
CA VAL A 260 17.75 20.48 -6.51
C VAL A 260 17.50 19.81 -5.17
N LYS A 261 17.35 20.61 -4.13
CA LYS A 261 17.00 20.12 -2.78
C LYS A 261 15.52 19.77 -2.70
N VAL A 262 15.24 18.76 -1.90
CA VAL A 262 13.85 18.42 -1.54
C VAL A 262 13.28 19.53 -0.66
N ASP A 263 12.16 20.08 -1.09
CA ASP A 263 11.36 21.03 -0.33
C ASP A 263 9.86 20.77 -0.49
N PHE A 264 9.02 21.61 0.10
CA PHE A 264 7.57 21.51 0.00
C PHE A 264 7.08 21.63 -1.45
N TYR A 265 7.66 22.55 -2.23
CA TYR A 265 7.20 22.81 -3.59
C TYR A 265 7.60 21.70 -4.55
N LEU A 266 8.76 21.06 -4.34
CA LEU A 266 9.16 19.89 -5.09
C LEU A 266 8.20 18.72 -4.85
N LEU A 267 7.90 18.41 -3.58
CA LEU A 267 6.92 17.36 -3.25
C LEU A 267 5.54 17.70 -3.81
N LYS A 268 5.11 18.95 -3.71
CA LYS A 268 3.85 19.44 -4.31
C LYS A 268 3.85 19.21 -5.82
N GLY A 269 4.94 19.51 -6.51
CA GLY A 269 5.11 19.27 -7.96
C GLY A 269 5.03 17.79 -8.33
N VAL A 270 5.57 16.88 -7.50
CA VAL A 270 5.40 15.43 -7.67
C VAL A 270 3.93 15.03 -7.57
N VAL A 271 3.21 15.56 -6.58
CA VAL A 271 1.77 15.30 -6.39
C VAL A 271 0.94 15.87 -7.54
N GLU A 272 1.18 17.12 -7.97
CA GLU A 272 0.52 17.76 -9.11
C GLU A 272 0.72 16.95 -10.38
N ASN A 273 1.95 16.53 -10.63
CA ASN A 273 2.31 15.71 -11.78
C ASN A 273 1.58 14.35 -11.77
N LEU A 274 1.46 13.73 -10.60
CA LEU A 274 0.69 12.48 -10.43
C LEU A 274 -0.80 12.70 -10.72
N LEU A 275 -1.40 13.76 -10.17
CA LEU A 275 -2.82 14.09 -10.38
C LEU A 275 -3.11 14.45 -11.85
N ASP A 276 -2.22 15.19 -12.50
CA ASP A 276 -2.30 15.50 -13.93
C ASP A 276 -2.24 14.23 -14.79
N TYR A 277 -1.32 13.31 -14.45
CA TYR A 277 -1.18 12.02 -15.13
C TYR A 277 -2.43 11.15 -14.98
N LEU A 278 -3.14 11.25 -13.83
CA LEU A 278 -4.42 10.57 -13.62
C LEU A 278 -5.60 11.28 -14.31
N GLY A 279 -5.38 12.38 -15.04
CA GLY A 279 -6.41 13.13 -15.77
C GLY A 279 -7.24 14.08 -14.91
N LEU A 280 -6.70 14.48 -13.74
CA LEU A 280 -7.36 15.39 -12.79
C LEU A 280 -6.91 16.85 -12.92
N LYS A 281 -6.19 17.20 -13.99
CA LYS A 281 -5.69 18.55 -14.25
C LYS A 281 -6.80 19.61 -14.09
N ASN A 282 -6.49 20.71 -13.40
CA ASN A 282 -7.42 21.82 -13.08
C ASN A 282 -8.63 21.43 -12.20
N ARG A 283 -8.55 20.30 -11.47
CA ARG A 283 -9.61 19.83 -10.55
C ARG A 283 -9.13 19.70 -9.12
N TYR A 284 -7.84 19.85 -8.87
CA TYR A 284 -7.24 19.78 -7.54
C TYR A 284 -6.84 21.17 -7.05
N HIS A 285 -6.84 21.30 -5.72
CA HIS A 285 -6.47 22.49 -4.98
C HIS A 285 -5.69 22.08 -3.74
N PHE A 286 -4.85 23.00 -3.25
CA PHE A 286 -4.10 22.82 -2.01
C PHE A 286 -4.60 23.84 -1.00
N LYS A 287 -5.09 23.36 0.15
CA LYS A 287 -5.60 24.23 1.21
C LYS A 287 -4.71 24.08 2.43
N GLU A 288 -4.22 25.19 2.96
CA GLU A 288 -3.50 25.21 4.23
C GLU A 288 -4.36 24.60 5.34
N GLU A 289 -3.81 23.66 6.10
CA GLU A 289 -4.49 22.98 7.18
C GLU A 289 -3.47 22.46 8.19
N ILE A 290 -3.78 22.54 9.48
CA ILE A 290 -2.93 22.00 10.54
C ILE A 290 -3.20 20.50 10.66
N ILE A 291 -2.16 19.70 10.46
CA ILE A 291 -2.23 18.23 10.45
C ILE A 291 -1.27 17.71 11.50
N ASP A 292 -1.75 16.77 12.31
CA ASP A 292 -0.93 16.12 13.35
C ASP A 292 0.32 15.46 12.74
N GLY A 293 1.47 15.67 13.40
CA GLY A 293 2.77 15.19 12.93
C GLY A 293 3.40 16.00 11.80
N ILE A 294 2.71 16.99 11.23
CA ILE A 294 3.19 17.89 10.17
C ILE A 294 3.46 19.27 10.74
N HIS A 295 4.47 19.95 10.19
CA HIS A 295 4.82 21.33 10.57
C HIS A 295 3.68 22.28 10.24
N PRO A 296 3.13 23.05 11.22
CA PRO A 296 1.91 23.83 11.04
C PRO A 296 1.98 24.90 9.93
N GLY A 297 3.17 25.47 9.70
CA GLY A 297 3.36 26.47 8.62
C GLY A 297 3.81 25.87 7.28
N ILE A 298 3.93 24.54 7.14
CA ILE A 298 4.33 23.87 5.92
C ILE A 298 3.49 22.60 5.78
N SER A 299 2.18 22.78 5.65
CA SER A 299 1.22 21.69 5.52
C SER A 299 0.02 22.10 4.68
N ALA A 300 -0.52 21.19 3.90
CA ALA A 300 -1.71 21.42 3.10
C ALA A 300 -2.52 20.14 2.90
N LEU A 301 -3.85 20.29 2.87
CA LEU A 301 -4.76 19.31 2.33
C LEU A 301 -4.70 19.32 0.80
N VAL A 302 -4.81 18.15 0.22
CA VAL A 302 -5.01 17.95 -1.22
C VAL A 302 -6.49 17.69 -1.45
N LEU A 303 -7.15 18.58 -2.17
CA LEU A 303 -8.55 18.45 -2.53
C LEU A 303 -8.69 18.17 -4.03
N VAL A 304 -9.60 17.27 -4.38
CA VAL A 304 -10.03 17.03 -5.77
C VAL A 304 -11.53 17.20 -5.82
N ASP A 305 -12.04 18.09 -6.70
CA ASP A 305 -13.45 18.46 -6.76
C ASP A 305 -14.01 18.90 -5.39
N LYS A 306 -13.21 19.64 -4.61
CA LYS A 306 -13.50 20.10 -3.25
C LYS A 306 -13.54 19.02 -2.17
N GLU A 307 -13.31 17.76 -2.51
CA GLU A 307 -13.22 16.66 -1.56
C GLU A 307 -11.76 16.44 -1.13
N PRO A 308 -11.45 16.34 0.17
CA PRO A 308 -10.09 16.01 0.63
C PRO A 308 -9.74 14.58 0.27
N VAL A 309 -8.67 14.43 -0.52
CA VAL A 309 -8.14 13.14 -0.95
C VAL A 309 -6.84 12.77 -0.22
N GLY A 310 -6.27 13.68 0.54
CA GLY A 310 -5.07 13.46 1.32
C GLY A 310 -4.41 14.75 1.77
N TYR A 311 -3.14 14.65 2.14
CA TYR A 311 -2.35 15.77 2.65
C TYR A 311 -0.89 15.66 2.27
N LEU A 312 -0.16 16.78 2.35
CA LEU A 312 1.29 16.84 2.23
C LEU A 312 1.86 17.92 3.16
N GLY A 313 3.13 17.77 3.49
CA GLY A 313 3.82 18.78 4.29
C GLY A 313 5.19 18.31 4.78
N LYS A 314 5.84 19.18 5.57
CA LYS A 314 7.09 18.87 6.25
C LYS A 314 6.81 18.15 7.56
N VAL A 315 7.53 17.10 7.87
CA VAL A 315 7.45 16.42 9.17
C VAL A 315 7.77 17.40 10.29
N HIS A 316 6.97 17.33 11.38
CA HIS A 316 7.14 18.23 12.51
C HIS A 316 8.52 18.05 13.17
N PRO A 317 9.20 19.15 13.58
CA PRO A 317 10.55 19.08 14.19
C PRO A 317 10.63 18.25 15.48
N THR A 318 9.52 18.03 16.19
CA THR A 318 9.50 17.13 17.36
C THR A 318 9.70 15.67 16.99
N ILE A 319 9.30 15.28 15.77
CA ILE A 319 9.44 13.92 15.24
C ILE A 319 10.80 13.80 14.53
N SER A 320 11.15 14.76 13.68
CA SER A 320 12.43 14.78 12.95
C SER A 320 13.22 16.07 13.28
N LYS A 321 14.05 16.00 14.30
CA LYS A 321 14.80 17.18 14.80
C LYS A 321 15.92 17.67 13.88
N LYS A 322 16.54 16.77 13.13
CA LYS A 322 17.76 17.05 12.35
C LYS A 322 17.52 17.13 10.85
N ASP A 323 16.42 16.57 10.37
CA ASP A 323 16.19 16.37 8.95
C ASP A 323 14.94 17.09 8.47
N ASN A 324 15.04 17.70 7.31
CA ASN A 324 13.90 18.25 6.60
C ASN A 324 13.27 17.13 5.74
N ILE A 325 12.36 16.36 6.33
CA ILE A 325 11.62 15.31 5.64
C ILE A 325 10.27 15.87 5.18
N TYR A 326 9.93 15.66 3.93
CA TYR A 326 8.66 16.05 3.35
C TYR A 326 7.86 14.80 3.01
N VAL A 327 6.59 14.78 3.40
CA VAL A 327 5.73 13.60 3.27
C VAL A 327 4.39 13.96 2.64
N CYS A 328 3.81 12.99 1.95
CA CYS A 328 2.47 13.07 1.40
C CYS A 328 1.75 11.75 1.60
N GLU A 329 0.46 11.79 1.89
CA GLU A 329 -0.39 10.59 1.91
C GLU A 329 -1.72 10.89 1.22
N LEU A 330 -2.06 10.08 0.19
CA LEU A 330 -3.27 10.23 -0.63
C LEU A 330 -4.11 8.95 -0.59
N SER A 331 -5.42 9.09 -0.60
CA SER A 331 -6.37 7.98 -0.77
C SER A 331 -6.43 7.54 -2.23
N LEU A 332 -5.94 6.34 -2.53
CA LEU A 332 -6.09 5.76 -3.88
C LEU A 332 -7.56 5.54 -4.22
N ASN A 333 -8.36 5.04 -3.27
CA ASN A 333 -9.78 4.77 -3.48
C ASN A 333 -10.50 6.04 -3.95
N LYS A 334 -10.34 7.15 -3.22
CA LYS A 334 -10.94 8.43 -3.60
C LYS A 334 -10.48 8.96 -4.95
N LEU A 335 -9.23 8.71 -5.33
CA LEU A 335 -8.70 9.14 -6.62
C LEU A 335 -9.27 8.33 -7.80
N ILE A 336 -9.41 7.01 -7.66
CA ILE A 336 -9.96 6.16 -8.73
C ILE A 336 -11.46 6.31 -8.92
N ASP A 337 -12.19 6.75 -7.89
CA ASP A 337 -13.62 7.02 -7.97
C ASP A 337 -13.95 8.30 -8.77
N LYS A 338 -12.93 9.13 -9.04
CA LYS A 338 -13.12 10.35 -9.83
C LYS A 338 -13.32 10.01 -11.31
N LYS A 339 -14.45 10.46 -11.86
CA LYS A 339 -14.72 10.31 -13.30
C LYS A 339 -13.72 11.13 -14.11
N VAL A 340 -12.92 10.47 -14.92
CA VAL A 340 -11.96 11.12 -15.82
C VAL A 340 -12.56 11.20 -17.21
N ARG A 341 -12.50 12.40 -17.81
CA ARG A 341 -12.93 12.60 -19.20
C ARG A 341 -11.89 12.04 -20.16
N PRO A 342 -12.28 11.44 -21.27
CA PRO A 342 -11.34 11.05 -22.32
C PRO A 342 -10.52 12.25 -22.80
N ILE A 343 -9.24 12.00 -23.06
CA ILE A 343 -8.36 13.01 -23.66
C ILE A 343 -8.93 13.37 -25.03
N LYS A 344 -9.18 14.66 -25.25
CA LYS A 344 -9.59 15.20 -26.55
C LYS A 344 -8.42 15.92 -27.18
N PHE A 345 -8.11 15.55 -28.39
CA PHE A 345 -7.13 16.27 -29.21
C PHE A 345 -7.60 17.74 -29.40
N LYS A 346 -6.68 18.68 -29.26
CA LYS A 346 -6.86 20.09 -29.65
C LYS A 346 -5.76 20.42 -30.63
N GLU A 347 -6.13 21.00 -31.74
CA GLU A 347 -5.15 21.53 -32.70
C GLU A 347 -4.26 22.58 -32.02
N ILE A 348 -2.99 22.58 -32.37
CA ILE A 348 -2.06 23.63 -31.97
C ILE A 348 -2.44 24.88 -32.75
N SER A 349 -2.53 26.03 -32.10
CA SER A 349 -2.80 27.31 -32.74
C SER A 349 -1.74 27.59 -33.80
N LYS A 350 -2.20 28.07 -34.94
CA LYS A 350 -1.36 28.56 -36.03
C LYS A 350 -1.00 30.03 -35.89
N TYR A 351 -1.61 30.71 -34.92
CA TYR A 351 -1.43 32.13 -34.69
C TYR A 351 -0.52 32.39 -33.50
N PRO A 352 0.32 33.43 -33.55
CA PRO A 352 1.24 33.75 -32.48
C PRO A 352 0.48 34.17 -31.20
N SER A 353 1.02 33.81 -30.04
CA SER A 353 0.56 34.30 -28.74
C SER A 353 1.26 35.61 -28.39
N ILE A 354 0.61 36.39 -27.52
CA ILE A 354 1.18 37.58 -26.87
C ILE A 354 1.38 37.27 -25.40
N GLU A 355 2.58 37.53 -24.87
CA GLU A 355 2.92 37.35 -23.47
C GLU A 355 3.10 38.70 -22.80
N LYS A 356 2.57 38.83 -21.59
CA LYS A 356 2.67 40.03 -20.75
C LYS A 356 2.96 39.63 -19.30
N ASP A 357 3.92 40.29 -18.71
CA ASP A 357 4.29 40.06 -17.31
C ASP A 357 3.73 41.20 -16.42
N LEU A 358 3.35 40.80 -15.23
CA LEU A 358 2.91 41.75 -14.19
C LEU A 358 3.26 41.20 -12.80
N ALA A 359 3.42 42.10 -11.83
CA ALA A 359 3.66 41.73 -10.45
C ALA A 359 2.66 42.46 -9.55
N PHE A 360 2.09 41.70 -8.60
CA PHE A 360 1.21 42.23 -7.58
C PHE A 360 1.83 42.20 -6.21
N ILE A 361 1.76 43.28 -5.46
CA ILE A 361 2.01 43.33 -4.03
C ILE A 361 0.70 42.99 -3.32
N VAL A 362 0.71 41.87 -2.57
CA VAL A 362 -0.45 41.35 -1.83
C VAL A 362 -0.07 41.06 -0.38
N ASP A 363 -1.06 40.97 0.52
CA ASP A 363 -0.86 40.58 1.89
C ASP A 363 -0.29 39.10 1.93
N LYS A 364 0.55 38.82 2.91
CA LYS A 364 1.25 37.48 3.00
C LYS A 364 0.29 36.30 3.08
N ASN A 365 -0.91 36.49 3.67
CA ASN A 365 -1.96 35.48 3.80
C ASN A 365 -2.70 35.18 2.49
N ILE A 366 -2.67 36.10 1.50
CA ILE A 366 -3.28 35.86 0.19
C ILE A 366 -2.43 34.83 -0.58
N THR A 367 -3.08 33.74 -0.99
CA THR A 367 -2.41 32.69 -1.75
C THR A 367 -2.29 33.06 -3.23
N SER A 368 -1.27 32.52 -3.90
CA SER A 368 -1.15 32.67 -5.36
C SER A 368 -2.37 32.10 -6.11
N GLU A 369 -3.02 31.08 -5.58
CA GLU A 369 -4.22 30.48 -6.17
C GLU A 369 -5.40 31.45 -6.16
N GLU A 370 -5.58 32.24 -5.09
CA GLU A 370 -6.61 33.28 -5.03
C GLU A 370 -6.37 34.32 -6.11
N VAL A 371 -5.13 34.80 -6.27
CA VAL A 371 -4.76 35.76 -7.31
C VAL A 371 -5.01 35.16 -8.70
N ILE A 372 -4.52 33.95 -8.96
CA ILE A 372 -4.72 33.24 -10.24
C ILE A 372 -6.22 33.05 -10.55
N THR A 373 -7.05 32.82 -9.55
CA THR A 373 -8.49 32.64 -9.73
C THR A 373 -9.14 33.97 -10.22
N VAL A 374 -8.74 35.11 -9.67
CA VAL A 374 -9.21 36.40 -10.12
C VAL A 374 -8.70 36.72 -11.53
N ILE A 375 -7.40 36.49 -11.79
CA ILE A 375 -6.78 36.68 -13.11
C ILE A 375 -7.49 35.81 -14.18
N LYS A 376 -7.72 34.52 -13.93
CA LYS A 376 -8.44 33.64 -14.86
C LYS A 376 -9.84 34.14 -15.19
N ARG A 377 -10.56 34.60 -14.17
CA ARG A 377 -11.94 35.13 -14.34
C ARG A 377 -11.98 36.40 -15.16
N ALA A 378 -11.03 37.31 -14.92
CA ALA A 378 -10.95 38.58 -15.63
C ALA A 378 -10.43 38.43 -17.06
N GLY A 379 -9.45 37.56 -17.26
CA GLY A 379 -8.80 37.29 -18.56
C GLY A 379 -9.65 36.52 -19.55
N GLY A 380 -10.64 35.76 -19.07
CA GLY A 380 -11.61 35.08 -19.94
C GLY A 380 -10.99 34.03 -20.85
N LYS A 381 -11.56 33.87 -22.07
CA LYS A 381 -11.17 32.76 -22.99
C LYS A 381 -9.85 32.97 -23.70
N LEU A 382 -9.42 34.24 -23.85
CA LEU A 382 -8.19 34.57 -24.55
C LEU A 382 -6.93 34.39 -23.69
N LEU A 383 -7.08 34.36 -22.37
CA LEU A 383 -6.00 34.03 -21.45
C LEU A 383 -5.85 32.52 -21.36
N THR A 384 -4.82 31.98 -21.98
CA THR A 384 -4.60 30.52 -22.11
C THR A 384 -3.66 29.94 -21.07
N ASN A 385 -2.69 30.73 -20.58
CA ASN A 385 -1.75 30.28 -19.53
C ASN A 385 -1.46 31.42 -18.55
N ILE A 386 -1.22 31.02 -17.30
CA ILE A 386 -0.76 31.88 -16.21
C ILE A 386 0.35 31.11 -15.51
N GLU A 387 1.52 31.74 -15.40
CA GLU A 387 2.69 31.15 -14.75
C GLU A 387 3.22 32.11 -13.69
N VAL A 388 3.50 31.60 -12.50
CA VAL A 388 4.20 32.33 -11.45
C VAL A 388 5.69 32.14 -11.69
N PHE A 389 6.42 33.21 -11.94
CA PHE A 389 7.85 33.11 -12.18
C PHE A 389 8.73 33.74 -11.11
N ASP A 390 8.17 34.60 -10.23
CA ASP A 390 8.89 35.14 -9.10
C ASP A 390 8.00 35.40 -7.88
N VAL A 391 8.55 35.21 -6.69
CA VAL A 391 7.93 35.55 -5.41
C VAL A 391 8.98 36.25 -4.55
N TYR A 392 8.78 37.54 -4.28
CA TYR A 392 9.72 38.34 -3.53
C TYR A 392 9.15 38.77 -2.16
N VAL A 393 9.95 38.58 -1.13
CA VAL A 393 9.71 39.07 0.23
C VAL A 393 11.01 39.70 0.70
N GLY A 394 11.05 40.99 0.92
CA GLY A 394 12.29 41.68 1.27
C GLY A 394 12.11 43.18 1.63
N GLU A 395 13.23 43.89 1.76
CA GLU A 395 13.31 45.25 2.34
C GLU A 395 12.54 46.32 1.61
N ASN A 396 12.13 46.09 0.35
CA ASN A 396 11.39 47.05 -0.46
C ASN A 396 9.87 46.84 -0.45
N ILE A 397 9.37 45.98 0.41
CA ILE A 397 7.96 45.64 0.54
C ILE A 397 7.60 45.60 2.03
N ASP A 398 6.42 46.08 2.40
CA ASP A 398 5.93 46.07 3.77
C ASP A 398 6.07 44.67 4.39
N GLN A 399 6.41 44.57 5.68
CA GLN A 399 6.72 43.30 6.36
C GLN A 399 5.57 42.26 6.34
N ASP A 400 4.34 42.75 6.18
CA ASP A 400 3.11 41.95 6.09
C ASP A 400 2.71 41.59 4.65
N LYS A 401 3.50 42.01 3.65
CA LYS A 401 3.22 41.81 2.24
C LYS A 401 4.27 40.96 1.52
N LYS A 402 3.90 40.51 0.34
CA LYS A 402 4.75 39.83 -0.64
C LYS A 402 4.42 40.32 -2.05
N SER A 403 5.42 40.27 -2.94
CA SER A 403 5.22 40.47 -4.38
C SER A 403 5.20 39.15 -5.07
N ILE A 404 4.21 38.90 -5.96
CA ILE A 404 4.12 37.73 -6.79
C ILE A 404 4.06 38.19 -8.24
N ALA A 405 4.98 37.67 -9.06
CA ALA A 405 5.06 37.98 -10.48
C ALA A 405 4.48 36.86 -11.32
N TYR A 406 3.67 37.25 -12.29
CA TYR A 406 2.94 36.34 -13.19
C TYR A 406 3.26 36.67 -14.65
N SER A 407 3.49 35.62 -15.46
CA SER A 407 3.51 35.70 -16.91
C SER A 407 2.15 35.22 -17.44
N LEU A 408 1.53 36.05 -18.27
CA LEU A 408 0.19 35.87 -18.81
C LEU A 408 0.29 35.63 -20.33
N LYS A 409 -0.20 34.50 -20.81
CA LYS A 409 -0.21 34.15 -22.23
C LYS A 409 -1.59 34.29 -22.81
N PHE A 410 -1.71 35.17 -23.84
CA PHE A 410 -2.96 35.42 -24.56
C PHE A 410 -2.88 34.82 -25.96
N GLU A 411 -3.93 34.10 -26.37
CA GLU A 411 -3.98 33.41 -27.65
C GLU A 411 -5.42 33.18 -28.11
N ASP A 412 -5.66 33.33 -29.42
CA ASP A 412 -6.91 32.93 -30.07
C ASP A 412 -6.60 31.85 -31.11
N PRO A 413 -7.24 30.68 -31.10
CA PRO A 413 -6.97 29.60 -32.06
C PRO A 413 -7.38 29.93 -33.48
N ASN A 414 -8.16 30.99 -33.74
CA ASN A 414 -8.74 31.32 -35.03
C ASN A 414 -8.13 32.55 -35.69
N ARG A 415 -7.40 33.40 -34.95
CA ARG A 415 -6.81 34.65 -35.48
C ARG A 415 -5.67 35.17 -34.62
N THR A 416 -4.87 36.03 -35.19
CA THR A 416 -3.88 36.83 -34.45
C THR A 416 -4.59 37.88 -33.58
N LEU A 417 -4.19 38.01 -32.31
CA LEU A 417 -4.67 39.08 -31.42
C LEU A 417 -3.95 40.39 -31.71
N THR A 418 -4.68 41.49 -31.58
CA THR A 418 -4.05 42.82 -31.61
C THR A 418 -3.55 43.21 -30.21
N GLU A 419 -2.55 44.09 -30.18
CA GLU A 419 -1.99 44.55 -28.89
C GLU A 419 -3.03 45.33 -28.07
N GLU A 420 -3.90 46.09 -28.72
CA GLU A 420 -4.97 46.83 -28.09
C GLU A 420 -5.99 45.94 -27.39
N GLU A 421 -6.38 44.84 -28.02
CA GLU A 421 -7.28 43.83 -27.42
C GLU A 421 -6.66 43.20 -26.17
N VAL A 422 -5.38 42.82 -26.25
CA VAL A 422 -4.66 42.23 -25.12
C VAL A 422 -4.50 43.24 -24.00
N MET A 423 -4.15 44.48 -24.30
CA MET A 423 -4.02 45.56 -23.30
C MET A 423 -5.35 45.90 -22.58
N ALA A 424 -6.47 45.85 -23.30
CA ALA A 424 -7.78 46.02 -22.67
C ALA A 424 -8.08 44.93 -21.64
N ILE A 425 -7.76 43.65 -21.95
CA ILE A 425 -7.92 42.51 -21.02
C ILE A 425 -6.91 42.63 -19.87
N PHE A 426 -5.68 42.98 -20.16
CA PHE A 426 -4.61 43.13 -19.20
C PHE A 426 -4.94 44.18 -18.14
N ASN A 427 -5.40 45.37 -18.57
CA ASN A 427 -5.85 46.41 -17.66
C ASN A 427 -7.06 45.98 -16.84
N LYS A 428 -8.01 45.26 -17.42
CA LYS A 428 -9.12 44.69 -16.68
C LYS A 428 -8.65 43.70 -15.60
N ILE A 429 -7.66 42.87 -15.89
CA ILE A 429 -7.07 41.94 -14.89
C ILE A 429 -6.49 42.76 -13.74
N ILE A 430 -5.72 43.79 -13.99
CA ILE A 430 -5.13 44.65 -12.94
C ILE A 430 -6.22 45.20 -12.03
N ILE A 431 -7.21 45.88 -12.61
CA ILE A 431 -8.32 46.50 -11.86
C ILE A 431 -9.09 45.49 -11.02
N GLU A 432 -9.36 44.29 -11.57
CA GLU A 432 -10.09 43.25 -10.85
C GLU A 432 -9.28 42.67 -9.67
N VAL A 433 -7.97 42.47 -9.83
CA VAL A 433 -7.11 41.98 -8.78
C VAL A 433 -6.94 43.04 -7.68
N GLU A 434 -6.71 44.30 -8.04
CA GLU A 434 -6.58 45.37 -7.08
C GLU A 434 -7.87 45.55 -6.25
N ASN A 435 -9.03 45.51 -6.91
CA ASN A 435 -10.32 45.72 -6.23
C ASN A 435 -10.72 44.54 -5.33
N LYS A 436 -10.43 43.28 -5.73
CA LYS A 436 -10.89 42.11 -4.98
C LYS A 436 -9.96 41.65 -3.88
N LEU A 437 -8.67 41.88 -4.07
CA LEU A 437 -7.64 41.37 -3.15
C LEU A 437 -6.87 42.52 -2.46
N ASN A 438 -7.31 43.77 -2.62
CA ASN A 438 -6.61 44.95 -2.11
C ASN A 438 -5.11 44.93 -2.47
N ALA A 439 -4.83 44.37 -3.65
CA ALA A 439 -3.48 44.28 -4.20
C ALA A 439 -3.05 45.63 -4.80
N LYS A 440 -1.74 45.78 -4.98
CA LYS A 440 -1.19 46.93 -5.75
C LYS A 440 -0.27 46.35 -6.83
N ILE A 441 -0.36 46.92 -8.04
CA ILE A 441 0.65 46.58 -9.06
C ILE A 441 2.02 47.11 -8.58
N ARG A 442 3.04 46.29 -8.79
CA ARG A 442 4.42 46.74 -8.53
C ARG A 442 4.98 47.41 -9.76
N ASP A 443 5.09 48.73 -9.68
CA ASP A 443 5.81 49.53 -10.67
C ASP A 443 7.29 49.17 -10.60
N LYS A 444 7.97 49.25 -11.75
CA LYS A 444 9.39 48.93 -11.89
C LYS A 444 10.29 49.79 -11.02
#